data_99b8da867f34f77fbc65ed4ebcb256a4
#
_entry.id   99b8da867f34f77fbc65ed4ebcb256a4
#
_cell.length_a   1.000
_cell.length_b   1.000
_cell.length_c   1.000
_cell.angle_alpha   90.00
_cell.angle_beta   90.00
_cell.angle_gamma   90.00
#
_symmetry.space_group_name_H-M   'P 1'
#
loop_
_entity.id
_entity.type
_entity.pdbx_description
1 polymer ?
#
loop_
_entity_poly.entity_id
_entity_poly.type
_entity_poly.pdbx_seq_one_letter_code
_entity_poly.pdbx_strand_id
1 'polypeptide(L)'
;RTSSVQEFVSEEYFRTANGWWSTPENLDRLVSLSEKTEDGRIADNAQLYGMEPFALDHLTVLKGDLSLLYEPGRNYVAAVYRDDDYGDPIMDSHWARLGDTVTLRYVEEYEYYNPDTGEVYGSWEDVPENIVYSSRAVKYRDVEYTVAALVTVPMALSYRYYGDDEFVLNAQTFIRDTGTDSVMYYAFDMTDEAADASMEAFLQDYTENTAPWLDYESKAIYAAEFDGFRNMFLLLGGALSFIVALVGVLNFFNAILTGITSRRRELAVLQSIGMTGRQMKTMLALEG
;
A
#
# COMPACT_ATOMS: atom_id res chain seq x y z
N ARG A 1 8.10 1.66 22.57
CA ARG A 1 7.86 3.07 22.27
C ARG A 1 6.83 3.14 21.18
N THR A 2 5.72 3.81 21.44
CA THR A 2 4.58 3.91 20.51
C THR A 2 4.53 5.29 19.88
N SER A 3 3.93 5.35 18.73
CA SER A 3 3.69 6.58 17.98
C SER A 3 2.26 6.58 17.47
N SER A 4 1.70 7.76 17.22
CA SER A 4 0.38 7.90 16.61
C SER A 4 0.48 8.65 15.29
N VAL A 5 -0.31 8.22 14.33
CA VAL A 5 -0.50 8.88 13.05
C VAL A 5 -1.98 9.20 12.91
N GLN A 6 -2.28 10.41 12.47
CA GLN A 6 -3.65 10.84 12.23
C GLN A 6 -3.79 11.33 10.80
N GLU A 7 -4.87 10.95 10.16
CA GLU A 7 -5.18 11.30 8.79
C GLU A 7 -6.58 11.91 8.71
N PHE A 8 -6.71 12.93 7.87
CA PHE A 8 -8.00 13.54 7.56
C PHE A 8 -8.50 13.06 6.23
N VAL A 9 -9.52 12.24 6.28
CA VAL A 9 -10.30 11.86 5.11
C VAL A 9 -11.77 12.01 5.45
N SER A 10 -12.59 12.10 4.43
CA SER A 10 -14.02 12.03 4.65
C SER A 10 -14.35 10.67 5.27
N GLU A 11 -15.01 10.68 6.37
CA GLU A 11 -15.34 9.51 7.18
C GLU A 11 -16.03 8.41 6.39
N GLU A 12 -16.92 8.78 5.51
CA GLU A 12 -17.68 7.84 4.72
C GLU A 12 -16.82 7.09 3.72
N TYR A 13 -15.86 7.75 3.13
CA TYR A 13 -14.91 7.10 2.25
C TYR A 13 -14.07 6.08 3.01
N PHE A 14 -13.63 6.39 4.22
CA PHE A 14 -12.92 5.45 5.08
C PHE A 14 -13.75 4.23 5.38
N ARG A 15 -14.99 4.44 5.77
CA ARG A 15 -15.90 3.36 6.10
C ARG A 15 -16.16 2.42 4.94
N THR A 16 -16.37 2.96 3.73
CA THR A 16 -16.74 2.15 2.56
C THR A 16 -15.53 1.54 1.86
N ALA A 17 -14.42 2.24 1.76
CA ALA A 17 -13.25 1.78 1.01
C ALA A 17 -12.34 0.85 1.82
N ASN A 18 -12.19 1.08 3.13
CA ASN A 18 -11.19 0.40 3.94
C ASN A 18 -11.77 -0.40 5.12
N GLY A 19 -13.10 -0.38 5.32
CA GLY A 19 -13.72 -1.01 6.49
C GLY A 19 -13.36 -0.35 7.82
N TRP A 20 -12.78 0.83 7.79
CA TRP A 20 -12.36 1.58 8.96
C TRP A 20 -13.54 2.35 9.56
N TRP A 21 -13.54 2.45 10.88
CA TRP A 21 -14.63 3.05 11.62
C TRP A 21 -14.12 4.22 12.43
N SER A 22 -14.57 5.42 12.11
CA SER A 22 -14.72 6.40 13.16
C SER A 22 -15.96 6.03 13.96
N THR A 23 -15.91 6.15 15.26
CA THR A 23 -17.09 5.98 16.08
C THR A 23 -18.06 7.13 15.80
N PRO A 24 -19.39 6.95 15.96
CA PRO A 24 -20.36 8.04 15.80
C PRO A 24 -20.00 9.31 16.60
N GLU A 25 -19.29 9.15 17.73
CA GLU A 25 -18.82 10.25 18.56
C GLU A 25 -17.65 11.03 17.93
N ASN A 26 -16.93 10.44 16.98
CA ASN A 26 -15.84 11.10 16.24
C ASN A 26 -16.30 11.74 14.94
N LEU A 27 -17.49 11.41 14.45
CA LEU A 27 -18.09 11.94 13.22
C LEU A 27 -18.08 13.46 13.18
N ASP A 28 -18.51 14.08 14.26
CA ASP A 28 -18.60 15.55 14.38
C ASP A 28 -17.23 16.23 14.49
N ARG A 29 -16.15 15.44 14.60
CA ARG A 29 -14.76 15.95 14.74
C ARG A 29 -13.95 15.87 13.45
N LEU A 30 -14.48 15.24 12.43
CA LEU A 30 -13.78 15.16 11.16
C LEU A 30 -13.86 16.49 10.43
N VAL A 31 -12.68 16.98 10.10
CA VAL A 31 -12.49 18.22 9.37
C VAL A 31 -12.00 17.86 7.97
N SER A 32 -12.70 18.32 6.96
CA SER A 32 -12.18 18.21 5.60
C SER A 32 -11.10 19.25 5.36
N LEU A 33 -10.02 18.83 4.75
CA LEU A 33 -8.86 19.64 4.43
C LEU A 33 -8.85 19.94 2.92
N SER A 34 -8.61 21.18 2.56
CA SER A 34 -8.42 21.60 1.18
C SER A 34 -7.20 22.47 1.05
N GLU A 35 -6.47 22.32 -0.03
CA GLU A 35 -5.34 23.17 -0.38
C GLU A 35 -5.79 24.44 -1.10
N LYS A 36 -4.94 25.46 -1.01
CA LYS A 36 -5.07 26.66 -1.81
C LYS A 36 -3.88 26.78 -2.73
N THR A 37 -4.13 26.74 -4.03
CA THR A 37 -3.10 26.89 -5.06
C THR A 37 -2.60 28.34 -5.16
N GLU A 38 -1.43 28.55 -5.82
CA GLU A 38 -0.80 29.86 -5.98
C GLU A 38 -1.71 30.91 -6.61
N ASP A 39 -2.61 30.50 -7.51
CA ASP A 39 -3.60 31.39 -8.14
C ASP A 39 -4.81 31.69 -7.25
N GLY A 40 -4.79 31.23 -6.02
CA GLY A 40 -5.83 31.46 -5.02
C GLY A 40 -7.06 30.56 -5.16
N ARG A 41 -7.04 29.58 -6.06
CA ARG A 41 -8.06 28.54 -6.12
C ARG A 41 -7.86 27.55 -4.99
N ILE A 42 -8.93 26.90 -4.59
CA ILE A 42 -8.86 25.77 -3.69
C ILE A 42 -8.65 24.56 -4.58
N ALA A 43 -7.54 23.87 -4.36
CA ALA A 43 -7.25 22.59 -5.00
C ALA A 43 -8.15 21.48 -4.42
N ASP A 44 -8.00 20.28 -4.94
CA ASP A 44 -8.62 19.09 -4.39
C ASP A 44 -8.18 18.85 -2.93
N ASN A 45 -8.79 17.88 -2.29
CA ASN A 45 -8.49 17.56 -0.90
C ASN A 45 -7.04 17.14 -0.73
N ALA A 46 -6.39 17.66 0.31
CA ALA A 46 -5.08 17.22 0.75
C ALA A 46 -5.21 16.25 1.92
N GLN A 47 -4.26 15.35 2.06
CA GLN A 47 -4.13 14.48 3.23
C GLN A 47 -3.15 15.09 4.22
N LEU A 48 -3.52 15.10 5.49
CA LEU A 48 -2.70 15.64 6.54
C LEU A 48 -2.47 14.62 7.64
N TYR A 49 -1.20 14.34 7.93
CA TYR A 49 -0.79 13.46 9.02
C TYR A 49 -0.28 14.26 10.20
N GLY A 50 -0.70 13.87 11.40
CA GLY A 50 -0.08 14.30 12.66
C GLY A 50 0.80 13.19 13.20
N MET A 51 2.11 13.39 13.22
CA MET A 51 3.07 12.35 13.60
C MET A 51 3.80 12.69 14.89
N GLU A 52 3.91 11.70 15.76
CA GLU A 52 4.78 11.74 16.93
C GLU A 52 6.25 11.49 16.55
N PRO A 53 7.22 11.81 17.44
CA PRO A 53 8.64 11.68 17.13
C PRO A 53 9.06 10.32 16.58
N PHE A 54 8.47 9.22 17.10
CA PHE A 54 8.78 7.89 16.60
C PHE A 54 8.48 7.77 15.09
N ALA A 55 7.30 8.21 14.65
CA ALA A 55 6.93 8.15 13.24
C ALA A 55 7.77 9.11 12.39
N LEU A 56 8.02 10.35 12.88
CA LEU A 56 8.85 11.33 12.18
C LEU A 56 10.30 10.85 11.99
N ASP A 57 10.86 10.13 12.97
CA ASP A 57 12.21 9.58 12.89
C ASP A 57 12.35 8.45 11.82
N HIS A 58 11.23 7.90 11.35
CA HIS A 58 11.19 6.87 10.30
C HIS A 58 10.93 7.44 8.90
N LEU A 59 10.70 8.74 8.77
CA LEU A 59 10.57 9.38 7.47
C LEU A 59 11.94 9.52 6.78
N THR A 60 11.96 9.35 5.48
CA THR A 60 13.15 9.65 4.69
C THR A 60 13.14 11.13 4.30
N VAL A 61 14.10 11.90 4.82
CA VAL A 61 14.23 13.32 4.48
C VAL A 61 14.97 13.46 3.15
N LEU A 62 14.28 13.97 2.14
CA LEU A 62 14.86 14.25 0.82
C LEU A 62 15.57 15.62 0.83
N LYS A 63 14.99 16.59 1.50
CA LYS A 63 15.50 17.95 1.59
C LYS A 63 14.91 18.69 2.78
N GLY A 64 15.65 19.59 3.40
CA GLY A 64 15.18 20.41 4.52
C GLY A 64 15.47 19.82 5.88
N ASP A 65 14.68 20.20 6.89
CA ASP A 65 14.91 19.84 8.27
C ASP A 65 13.57 19.61 9.00
N LEU A 66 13.30 18.35 9.38
CA LEU A 66 12.11 17.97 10.15
C LEU A 66 12.07 18.52 11.57
N SER A 67 13.23 18.89 12.15
CA SER A 67 13.27 19.45 13.50
C SER A 67 12.52 20.77 13.62
N LEU A 68 12.41 21.50 12.50
CA LEU A 68 11.67 22.77 12.42
C LEU A 68 10.17 22.59 12.71
N LEU A 69 9.60 21.40 12.49
CA LEU A 69 8.20 21.12 12.85
C LEU A 69 7.89 21.33 14.34
N TYR A 70 8.92 21.33 15.18
CA TYR A 70 8.81 21.56 16.62
C TYR A 70 9.18 22.98 17.05
N GLU A 71 9.51 23.88 16.11
CA GLU A 71 9.90 25.25 16.45
C GLU A 71 8.70 26.05 16.98
N PRO A 72 8.77 26.58 18.21
CA PRO A 72 7.63 27.28 18.80
C PRO A 72 7.29 28.59 18.05
N GLY A 73 6.00 28.82 17.89
CA GLY A 73 5.49 30.08 17.32
C GLY A 73 5.62 30.19 15.80
N ARG A 74 5.99 29.12 15.15
CA ARG A 74 5.98 29.02 13.68
C ARG A 74 5.13 27.83 13.22
N ASN A 75 4.52 28.00 12.05
CA ASN A 75 3.77 26.93 11.41
C ASN A 75 4.64 26.34 10.30
N TYR A 76 5.21 25.18 10.57
CA TYR A 76 5.97 24.42 9.58
C TYR A 76 5.24 23.13 9.21
N VAL A 77 5.42 22.70 7.96
CA VAL A 77 4.85 21.47 7.41
C VAL A 77 5.92 20.74 6.61
N ALA A 78 5.86 19.44 6.53
CA ALA A 78 6.61 18.65 5.56
C ALA A 78 5.70 18.21 4.42
N ALA A 79 6.19 18.34 3.18
CA ALA A 79 5.50 17.85 1.99
C ALA A 79 5.97 16.42 1.68
N VAL A 80 5.02 15.52 1.43
CA VAL A 80 5.30 14.09 1.20
C VAL A 80 5.39 13.82 -0.29
N TYR A 81 6.54 13.36 -0.73
CA TYR A 81 6.78 12.91 -2.10
C TYR A 81 6.58 11.40 -2.17
N ARG A 82 6.04 10.92 -3.26
CA ARG A 82 5.84 9.49 -3.49
C ARG A 82 7.14 8.83 -3.92
N ASP A 83 7.27 7.58 -3.58
CA ASP A 83 8.32 6.70 -4.10
C ASP A 83 7.78 5.87 -5.27
N ASP A 84 8.66 5.43 -6.14
CA ASP A 84 8.36 4.43 -7.14
C ASP A 84 8.39 3.01 -6.54
N ASP A 85 8.14 1.99 -7.38
CA ASP A 85 8.14 0.58 -6.96
C ASP A 85 9.50 0.07 -6.46
N TYR A 86 10.57 0.85 -6.66
CA TYR A 86 11.94 0.54 -6.21
C TYR A 86 12.34 1.31 -4.96
N GLY A 87 11.48 2.24 -4.50
CA GLY A 87 11.74 3.11 -3.36
C GLY A 87 12.51 4.39 -3.71
N ASP A 88 12.64 4.70 -5.00
CA ASP A 88 13.24 5.95 -5.44
C ASP A 88 12.20 7.10 -5.44
N PRO A 89 12.53 8.29 -4.89
CA PRO A 89 11.56 9.37 -4.79
C PRO A 89 11.21 9.98 -6.16
N ILE A 90 9.92 10.12 -6.42
CA ILE A 90 9.37 10.74 -7.63
C ILE A 90 9.27 12.25 -7.38
N MET A 91 10.25 13.03 -7.88
CA MET A 91 10.40 14.45 -7.56
C MET A 91 9.35 15.39 -8.17
N ASP A 92 8.48 14.91 -9.02
CA ASP A 92 7.34 15.64 -9.59
C ASP A 92 5.98 15.15 -9.06
N SER A 93 6.01 14.28 -8.05
CA SER A 93 4.81 13.73 -7.43
C SER A 93 4.09 14.70 -6.50
N HIS A 94 4.69 15.84 -6.18
CA HIS A 94 4.12 16.88 -5.33
C HIS A 94 4.52 18.27 -5.83
N TRP A 95 3.61 19.24 -5.76
CA TRP A 95 3.86 20.62 -6.23
C TRP A 95 4.62 21.48 -5.24
N ALA A 96 4.43 21.28 -3.92
CA ALA A 96 5.09 22.11 -2.89
C ALA A 96 6.60 21.89 -2.85
N ARG A 97 7.35 22.96 -2.69
CA ARG A 97 8.81 22.98 -2.64
C ARG A 97 9.30 23.51 -1.30
N LEU A 98 10.53 23.19 -0.97
CA LEU A 98 11.15 23.66 0.27
C LEU A 98 11.14 25.20 0.36
N GLY A 99 10.57 25.71 1.45
CA GLY A 99 10.44 27.16 1.71
C GLY A 99 9.18 27.79 1.15
N ASP A 100 8.37 27.06 0.40
CA ASP A 100 7.07 27.55 -0.07
C ASP A 100 6.13 27.81 1.10
N THR A 101 5.19 28.73 0.90
CA THR A 101 4.06 28.93 1.81
C THR A 101 2.85 28.17 1.26
N VAL A 102 2.35 27.25 2.05
CA VAL A 102 1.15 26.45 1.76
C VAL A 102 0.02 26.90 2.67
N THR A 103 -1.14 27.18 2.09
CA THR A 103 -2.35 27.48 2.87
C THR A 103 -3.28 26.28 2.86
N LEU A 104 -3.46 25.67 4.01
CA LEU A 104 -4.40 24.58 4.21
C LEU A 104 -5.72 25.14 4.76
N ARG A 105 -6.81 24.73 4.15
CA ARG A 105 -8.15 25.15 4.54
C ARG A 105 -8.80 24.03 5.36
N TYR A 106 -9.03 24.32 6.63
CA TYR A 106 -9.77 23.45 7.54
C TYR A 106 -11.25 23.78 7.43
N VAL A 107 -12.00 22.91 6.77
CA VAL A 107 -13.42 23.12 6.50
C VAL A 107 -14.24 22.50 7.62
N GLU A 108 -15.05 23.32 8.30
CA GLU A 108 -15.97 22.91 9.36
C GLU A 108 -17.36 22.58 8.81
N GLU A 109 -17.75 23.21 7.67
CA GLU A 109 -19.08 23.05 7.08
C GLU A 109 -19.03 23.19 5.56
N TYR A 110 -19.59 22.22 4.88
CA TYR A 110 -19.78 22.22 3.44
C TYR A 110 -21.24 22.51 3.09
N GLU A 111 -21.44 23.20 1.98
CA GLU A 111 -22.70 23.30 1.28
C GLU A 111 -22.63 22.52 -0.01
N TYR A 112 -23.60 21.66 -0.25
CA TYR A 112 -23.72 20.89 -1.48
C TYR A 112 -24.73 21.57 -2.39
N TYR A 113 -24.43 21.68 -3.68
CA TYR A 113 -25.30 22.38 -4.62
C TYR A 113 -25.25 21.78 -6.02
N ASN A 114 -26.34 21.95 -6.75
CA ASN A 114 -26.39 21.66 -8.17
C ASN A 114 -25.72 22.81 -8.94
N PRO A 115 -24.61 22.58 -9.69
CA PRO A 115 -23.90 23.64 -10.39
C PRO A 115 -24.72 24.26 -11.54
N ASP A 116 -25.71 23.55 -12.10
CA ASP A 116 -26.52 24.02 -13.21
C ASP A 116 -27.70 24.89 -12.75
N THR A 117 -28.30 24.55 -11.62
CA THR A 117 -29.50 25.22 -11.11
C THR A 117 -29.23 26.16 -9.95
N GLY A 118 -28.12 25.95 -9.23
CA GLY A 118 -27.80 26.66 -7.99
C GLY A 118 -28.61 26.17 -6.78
N GLU A 119 -29.39 25.10 -6.92
CA GLU A 119 -30.14 24.51 -5.81
C GLU A 119 -29.18 23.96 -4.76
N VAL A 120 -29.45 24.26 -3.48
CA VAL A 120 -28.61 23.91 -2.34
C VAL A 120 -29.25 22.79 -1.55
N TYR A 121 -28.40 21.83 -1.11
CA TYR A 121 -28.79 20.67 -0.31
C TYR A 121 -28.11 20.75 1.06
N GLY A 122 -28.79 20.27 2.10
CA GLY A 122 -28.29 20.32 3.48
C GLY A 122 -27.14 19.35 3.75
N SER A 123 -27.14 18.20 3.04
CA SER A 123 -26.07 17.23 3.06
C SER A 123 -25.94 16.59 1.69
N TRP A 124 -24.85 15.86 1.45
CA TRP A 124 -24.69 15.07 0.22
C TRP A 124 -25.75 13.96 0.10
N GLU A 125 -26.28 13.46 1.23
CA GLU A 125 -27.35 12.45 1.28
C GLU A 125 -28.68 13.00 0.79
N ASP A 126 -28.89 14.32 0.89
CA ASP A 126 -30.10 15.00 0.41
C ASP A 126 -30.07 15.24 -1.10
N VAL A 127 -28.94 15.00 -1.77
CA VAL A 127 -28.80 15.17 -3.21
C VAL A 127 -29.47 14.02 -3.94
N PRO A 128 -30.41 14.29 -4.87
CA PRO A 128 -31.02 13.22 -5.66
C PRO A 128 -29.99 12.43 -6.47
N GLU A 129 -30.12 11.09 -6.54
CA GLU A 129 -29.17 10.18 -7.18
C GLU A 129 -28.82 10.52 -8.66
N ASN A 130 -29.69 11.23 -9.34
CA ASN A 130 -29.51 11.60 -10.74
C ASN A 130 -28.97 13.01 -10.96
N ILE A 131 -28.58 13.71 -9.90
CA ILE A 131 -28.03 15.06 -9.94
C ILE A 131 -26.52 15.00 -9.75
N VAL A 132 -25.80 15.63 -10.66
CA VAL A 132 -24.37 15.92 -10.43
C VAL A 132 -24.30 17.16 -9.53
N TYR A 133 -23.65 17.01 -8.41
CA TYR A 133 -23.50 18.10 -7.44
C TYR A 133 -22.04 18.52 -7.29
N SER A 134 -21.85 19.69 -6.76
CA SER A 134 -20.57 20.23 -6.30
C SER A 134 -20.67 20.63 -4.84
N SER A 135 -19.57 20.70 -4.16
CA SER A 135 -19.49 21.18 -2.79
C SER A 135 -18.68 22.48 -2.72
N ARG A 136 -19.00 23.31 -1.73
CA ARG A 136 -18.19 24.47 -1.38
C ARG A 136 -18.12 24.65 0.13
N ALA A 137 -16.96 25.09 0.62
CA ALA A 137 -16.76 25.38 2.02
C ALA A 137 -17.52 26.68 2.39
N VAL A 138 -18.41 26.61 3.37
CA VAL A 138 -19.15 27.77 3.89
C VAL A 138 -18.64 28.24 5.24
N LYS A 139 -18.09 27.31 6.04
CA LYS A 139 -17.40 27.63 7.28
C LYS A 139 -16.05 26.95 7.32
N TYR A 140 -15.01 27.74 7.44
CA TYR A 140 -13.63 27.24 7.36
C TYR A 140 -12.65 28.17 8.04
N ARG A 141 -11.44 27.66 8.26
CA ARG A 141 -10.30 28.41 8.76
C ARG A 141 -9.07 28.09 7.89
N ASP A 142 -8.45 29.12 7.35
CA ASP A 142 -7.20 29.01 6.61
C ASP A 142 -6.00 29.11 7.56
N VAL A 143 -5.03 28.22 7.41
CA VAL A 143 -3.77 28.25 8.13
C VAL A 143 -2.63 28.18 7.13
N GLU A 144 -1.72 29.14 7.24
CA GLU A 144 -0.50 29.17 6.43
C GLU A 144 0.64 28.43 7.13
N TYR A 145 1.32 27.59 6.35
CA TYR A 145 2.50 26.83 6.77
C TYR A 145 3.66 27.12 5.83
N THR A 146 4.87 27.07 6.37
CA THR A 146 6.09 27.06 5.56
C THR A 146 6.59 25.63 5.40
N VAL A 147 6.87 25.20 4.18
CA VAL A 147 7.43 23.88 3.90
C VAL A 147 8.85 23.79 4.42
N ALA A 148 9.05 23.10 5.53
CA ALA A 148 10.32 22.93 6.22
C ALA A 148 11.13 21.74 5.72
N ALA A 149 10.45 20.71 5.21
CA ALA A 149 11.10 19.50 4.71
C ALA A 149 10.30 18.90 3.55
N LEU A 150 11.01 18.20 2.68
CA LEU A 150 10.47 17.29 1.68
C LEU A 150 10.83 15.87 2.13
N VAL A 151 9.85 14.99 2.21
CA VAL A 151 10.03 13.66 2.79
C VAL A 151 9.35 12.59 1.95
N THR A 152 9.74 11.34 2.14
CA THR A 152 8.92 10.19 1.79
C THR A 152 8.49 9.47 3.07
N VAL A 153 7.28 8.92 3.04
CA VAL A 153 6.68 8.21 4.18
C VAL A 153 6.65 6.72 3.85
N PRO A 154 7.23 5.85 4.67
CA PRO A 154 7.11 4.41 4.48
C PRO A 154 5.66 3.97 4.39
N MET A 155 5.36 2.98 3.55
CA MET A 155 3.98 2.48 3.37
C MET A 155 3.31 2.10 4.69
N ALA A 156 4.06 1.53 5.62
CA ALA A 156 3.57 1.18 6.95
C ALA A 156 3.17 2.39 7.83
N LEU A 157 3.49 3.61 7.41
CA LEU A 157 3.18 4.86 8.12
C LEU A 157 2.32 5.82 7.28
N SER A 158 1.80 5.38 6.13
CA SER A 158 0.99 6.21 5.22
C SER A 158 -0.14 5.41 4.62
N TYR A 159 -1.28 6.05 4.50
CA TYR A 159 -2.46 5.51 3.83
C TYR A 159 -2.64 6.21 2.47
N ARG A 160 -1.88 5.79 1.47
CA ARG A 160 -1.82 6.42 0.14
C ARG A 160 -2.94 5.99 -0.81
N TYR A 161 -4.15 5.83 -0.32
CA TYR A 161 -5.24 5.31 -1.15
C TYR A 161 -5.82 6.32 -2.14
N TYR A 162 -5.59 7.60 -1.94
CA TYR A 162 -6.39 8.64 -2.62
C TYR A 162 -5.65 9.37 -3.73
N GLY A 163 -4.34 9.30 -3.75
CA GLY A 163 -3.54 10.00 -4.75
C GLY A 163 -3.48 11.51 -4.59
N ASP A 164 -4.04 12.04 -3.48
CA ASP A 164 -3.97 13.45 -3.13
C ASP A 164 -2.58 13.84 -2.63
N ASP A 165 -2.30 15.13 -2.57
CA ASP A 165 -1.06 15.63 -2.03
C ASP A 165 -1.06 15.47 -0.51
N GLU A 166 0.04 14.93 0.04
CA GLU A 166 0.16 14.59 1.44
C GLU A 166 1.08 15.57 2.18
N PHE A 167 0.69 15.93 3.40
CA PHE A 167 1.47 16.78 4.29
C PHE A 167 1.61 16.17 5.67
N VAL A 168 2.72 16.46 6.33
CA VAL A 168 3.00 15.99 7.69
C VAL A 168 3.22 17.15 8.62
N LEU A 169 2.53 17.15 9.75
CA LEU A 169 2.75 18.01 10.92
C LEU A 169 3.27 17.18 12.10
N ASN A 170 3.88 17.81 13.08
CA ASN A 170 4.00 17.18 14.38
C ASN A 170 2.62 17.01 15.03
N ALA A 171 2.44 15.98 15.85
CA ALA A 171 1.14 15.63 16.44
C ALA A 171 0.50 16.78 17.23
N GLN A 172 1.28 17.62 17.92
CA GLN A 172 0.74 18.72 18.70
C GLN A 172 0.16 19.83 17.82
N THR A 173 0.89 20.19 16.76
CA THR A 173 0.40 21.16 15.77
C THR A 173 -0.86 20.65 15.06
N PHE A 174 -0.85 19.37 14.71
CA PHE A 174 -2.00 18.71 14.10
C PHE A 174 -3.25 18.81 15.00
N ILE A 175 -3.14 18.40 16.28
CA ILE A 175 -4.26 18.46 17.25
C ILE A 175 -4.73 19.92 17.45
N ARG A 176 -3.79 20.86 17.55
CA ARG A 176 -4.13 22.28 17.69
C ARG A 176 -4.95 22.80 16.52
N ASP A 177 -4.55 22.45 15.30
CA ASP A 177 -5.11 23.04 14.09
C ASP A 177 -6.34 22.31 13.59
N THR A 178 -6.42 21.01 13.82
CA THR A 178 -7.57 20.19 13.41
C THR A 178 -8.66 20.11 14.51
N GLY A 179 -8.25 20.26 15.77
CA GLY A 179 -9.16 20.10 16.92
C GLY A 179 -9.47 18.65 17.27
N THR A 180 -8.83 17.68 16.61
CA THR A 180 -9.00 16.25 16.92
C THR A 180 -7.70 15.63 17.42
N ASP A 181 -7.83 14.72 18.39
CA ASP A 181 -6.78 13.87 18.93
C ASP A 181 -7.01 12.39 18.58
N SER A 182 -7.94 12.11 17.68
CA SER A 182 -8.24 10.76 17.21
C SER A 182 -7.02 10.15 16.54
N VAL A 183 -6.72 8.91 16.87
CA VAL A 183 -5.56 8.19 16.37
C VAL A 183 -5.98 7.23 15.29
N MET A 184 -5.35 7.34 14.12
CA MET A 184 -5.58 6.45 13.00
C MET A 184 -4.98 5.08 13.27
N TYR A 185 -3.71 5.05 13.67
CA TYR A 185 -3.03 3.83 14.08
C TYR A 185 -1.83 4.09 14.99
N TYR A 186 -1.38 3.04 15.65
CA TYR A 186 -0.16 3.04 16.45
C TYR A 186 0.91 2.21 15.76
N ALA A 187 2.11 2.79 15.60
CA ALA A 187 3.29 2.08 15.15
C ALA A 187 4.27 1.95 16.32
N PHE A 188 4.88 0.78 16.48
CA PHE A 188 5.84 0.52 17.53
C PHE A 188 6.80 -0.60 17.14
N ASP A 189 8.00 -0.58 17.72
CA ASP A 189 8.99 -1.63 17.60
C ASP A 189 9.08 -2.43 18.91
N MET A 190 9.34 -3.72 18.76
CA MET A 190 9.58 -4.60 19.90
C MET A 190 11.08 -4.65 20.24
N THR A 191 11.38 -5.07 21.47
CA THR A 191 12.77 -5.10 21.96
C THR A 191 13.57 -6.27 21.43
N ASP A 192 12.90 -7.38 21.12
CA ASP A 192 13.50 -8.64 20.66
C ASP A 192 12.45 -9.58 20.04
N GLU A 193 12.90 -10.66 19.40
CA GLU A 193 12.04 -11.64 18.74
C GLU A 193 11.04 -12.35 19.69
N ALA A 194 11.39 -12.52 20.95
CA ALA A 194 10.47 -13.14 21.90
C ALA A 194 9.33 -12.19 22.27
N ALA A 195 9.62 -10.91 22.36
CA ALA A 195 8.63 -9.86 22.53
C ALA A 195 7.75 -9.72 21.29
N ASP A 196 8.31 -9.81 20.07
CA ASP A 196 7.55 -9.83 18.81
C ASP A 196 6.51 -10.96 18.81
N ALA A 197 6.94 -12.19 19.11
CA ALA A 197 6.04 -13.35 19.14
C ALA A 197 4.93 -13.22 20.22
N SER A 198 5.26 -12.63 21.36
CA SER A 198 4.29 -12.41 22.43
C SER A 198 3.27 -11.33 22.06
N MET A 199 3.72 -10.28 21.38
CA MET A 199 2.87 -9.20 20.92
C MET A 199 1.96 -9.68 19.79
N GLU A 200 2.48 -10.46 18.85
CA GLU A 200 1.70 -11.08 17.78
C GLU A 200 0.52 -11.88 18.35
N ALA A 201 0.79 -12.76 19.32
CA ALA A 201 -0.25 -13.54 19.97
C ALA A 201 -1.26 -12.66 20.74
N PHE A 202 -0.79 -11.59 21.37
CA PHE A 202 -1.65 -10.63 22.04
C PHE A 202 -2.55 -9.88 21.07
N LEU A 203 -1.99 -9.36 19.98
CA LEU A 203 -2.75 -8.59 18.97
C LEU A 203 -3.79 -9.46 18.28
N GLN A 204 -3.42 -10.71 17.95
CA GLN A 204 -4.38 -11.66 17.39
C GLN A 204 -5.55 -11.90 18.33
N ASP A 205 -5.30 -12.22 19.60
CA ASP A 205 -6.37 -12.43 20.58
C ASP A 205 -7.19 -11.17 20.80
N TYR A 206 -6.54 -10.01 20.84
CA TYR A 206 -7.19 -8.73 21.07
C TYR A 206 -8.14 -8.36 19.93
N THR A 207 -7.71 -8.50 18.68
CA THR A 207 -8.54 -8.19 17.51
C THR A 207 -9.62 -9.25 17.26
N GLU A 208 -9.38 -10.52 17.64
CA GLU A 208 -10.41 -11.55 17.51
C GLU A 208 -11.50 -11.45 18.61
N ASN A 209 -11.12 -11.15 19.85
CA ASN A 209 -12.01 -11.33 21.01
C ASN A 209 -12.38 -10.03 21.74
N THR A 210 -11.56 -8.99 21.67
CA THR A 210 -11.77 -7.77 22.47
C THR A 210 -12.19 -6.60 21.62
N ALA A 211 -11.53 -6.38 20.50
CA ALA A 211 -11.77 -5.23 19.61
C ALA A 211 -11.82 -5.66 18.14
N PRO A 212 -12.88 -6.39 17.71
CA PRO A 212 -12.97 -6.92 16.33
C PRO A 212 -13.06 -5.86 15.22
N TRP A 213 -13.20 -4.62 15.59
CA TRP A 213 -13.17 -3.47 14.66
C TRP A 213 -11.78 -2.90 14.43
N LEU A 214 -10.78 -3.37 15.15
CA LEU A 214 -9.37 -3.05 14.93
C LEU A 214 -8.71 -4.15 14.12
N ASP A 215 -7.72 -3.74 13.34
CA ASP A 215 -6.84 -4.63 12.61
C ASP A 215 -5.39 -4.35 13.01
N TYR A 216 -4.49 -5.27 12.68
CA TYR A 216 -3.07 -5.07 12.92
C TYR A 216 -2.23 -5.65 11.78
N GLU A 217 -1.09 -5.04 11.57
CA GLU A 217 -0.08 -5.49 10.63
C GLU A 217 1.22 -5.79 11.37
N SER A 218 1.87 -6.88 11.02
CA SER A 218 3.14 -7.28 11.62
C SER A 218 4.12 -7.81 10.59
N LYS A 219 5.40 -7.80 10.94
CA LYS A 219 6.45 -8.42 10.11
C LYS A 219 6.17 -9.91 9.87
N ALA A 220 5.56 -10.60 10.84
CA ALA A 220 5.23 -12.01 10.73
C ALA A 220 4.14 -12.27 9.69
N ILE A 221 3.12 -11.43 9.62
CA ILE A 221 2.05 -11.49 8.60
C ILE A 221 2.67 -11.33 7.21
N TYR A 222 3.45 -10.27 6.98
CA TYR A 222 4.10 -10.03 5.68
C TYR A 222 5.09 -11.14 5.27
N ALA A 223 5.84 -11.67 6.24
CA ALA A 223 6.74 -12.80 5.99
C ALA A 223 5.96 -14.07 5.58
N ALA A 224 4.86 -14.35 6.26
CA ALA A 224 3.99 -15.50 5.93
C ALA A 224 3.33 -15.35 4.55
N GLU A 225 2.88 -14.15 4.19
CA GLU A 225 2.34 -13.86 2.86
C GLU A 225 3.40 -14.05 1.77
N PHE A 226 4.60 -13.52 1.98
CA PHE A 226 5.72 -13.70 1.05
C PHE A 226 6.08 -15.18 0.86
N ASP A 227 6.16 -15.95 1.95
CA ASP A 227 6.39 -17.38 1.90
C ASP A 227 5.25 -18.12 1.17
N GLY A 228 4.01 -17.68 1.35
CA GLY A 228 2.86 -18.18 0.61
C GLY A 228 3.00 -17.98 -0.91
N PHE A 229 3.34 -16.78 -1.33
CA PHE A 229 3.62 -16.47 -2.74
C PHE A 229 4.79 -17.29 -3.29
N ARG A 230 5.89 -17.35 -2.57
CA ARG A 230 7.07 -18.16 -2.97
C ARG A 230 6.69 -19.62 -3.18
N ASN A 231 5.95 -20.20 -2.26
CA ASN A 231 5.54 -21.60 -2.34
C ASN A 231 4.57 -21.85 -3.51
N MET A 232 3.68 -20.91 -3.79
CA MET A 232 2.81 -20.98 -4.97
C MET A 232 3.62 -20.99 -6.28
N PHE A 233 4.61 -20.10 -6.41
CA PHE A 233 5.50 -20.07 -7.59
C PHE A 233 6.35 -21.35 -7.72
N LEU A 234 6.85 -21.88 -6.62
CA LEU A 234 7.59 -23.14 -6.63
C LEU A 234 6.69 -24.31 -7.07
N LEU A 235 5.45 -24.35 -6.62
CA LEU A 235 4.49 -25.40 -7.02
C LEU A 235 4.14 -25.29 -8.51
N LEU A 236 3.80 -24.10 -8.99
CA LEU A 236 3.45 -23.87 -10.40
C LEU A 236 4.67 -24.13 -11.31
N GLY A 237 5.83 -23.60 -10.98
CA GLY A 237 7.06 -23.82 -11.73
C GLY A 237 7.48 -25.29 -11.73
N GLY A 238 7.37 -25.97 -10.59
CA GLY A 238 7.62 -27.39 -10.45
C GLY A 238 6.68 -28.24 -11.29
N ALA A 239 5.38 -27.93 -11.27
CA ALA A 239 4.38 -28.63 -12.08
C ALA A 239 4.65 -28.47 -13.60
N LEU A 240 4.93 -27.26 -14.05
CA LEU A 240 5.29 -27.00 -15.44
C LEU A 240 6.58 -27.74 -15.84
N SER A 241 7.61 -27.67 -15.00
CA SER A 241 8.87 -28.39 -15.24
C SER A 241 8.66 -29.89 -15.32
N PHE A 242 7.82 -30.45 -14.45
CA PHE A 242 7.47 -31.87 -14.47
C PHE A 242 6.75 -32.27 -15.78
N ILE A 243 5.80 -31.47 -16.25
CA ILE A 243 5.09 -31.71 -17.51
C ILE A 243 6.08 -31.68 -18.69
N VAL A 244 6.95 -30.68 -18.75
CA VAL A 244 7.96 -30.58 -19.81
C VAL A 244 8.91 -31.77 -19.77
N ALA A 245 9.38 -32.19 -18.60
CA ALA A 245 10.21 -33.37 -18.43
C ALA A 245 9.50 -34.65 -18.90
N LEU A 246 8.23 -34.80 -18.52
CA LEU A 246 7.40 -35.95 -18.94
C LEU A 246 7.25 -36.01 -20.48
N VAL A 247 6.97 -34.88 -21.13
CA VAL A 247 6.91 -34.76 -22.60
C VAL A 247 8.25 -35.12 -23.23
N GLY A 248 9.37 -34.64 -22.65
CA GLY A 248 10.72 -34.99 -23.09
C GLY A 248 11.00 -36.47 -23.02
N VAL A 249 10.65 -37.11 -21.91
CA VAL A 249 10.77 -38.57 -21.72
C VAL A 249 9.91 -39.33 -22.71
N LEU A 250 8.64 -38.93 -22.91
CA LEU A 250 7.75 -39.57 -23.89
C LEU A 250 8.28 -39.44 -25.34
N ASN A 251 8.81 -38.26 -25.70
CA ASN A 251 9.41 -38.05 -27.02
C ASN A 251 10.65 -38.89 -27.20
N PHE A 252 11.51 -39.05 -26.17
CA PHE A 252 12.65 -39.94 -26.20
C PHE A 252 12.23 -41.40 -26.42
N PHE A 253 11.24 -41.90 -25.69
CA PHE A 253 10.71 -43.24 -25.92
C PHE A 253 10.15 -43.40 -27.31
N ASN A 254 9.43 -42.43 -27.82
CA ASN A 254 8.86 -42.47 -29.16
C ASN A 254 9.92 -42.52 -30.27
N ALA A 255 11.01 -41.75 -30.11
CA ALA A 255 12.15 -41.78 -31.01
C ALA A 255 12.84 -43.14 -31.02
N ILE A 256 13.07 -43.75 -29.86
CA ILE A 256 13.66 -45.10 -29.76
C ILE A 256 12.73 -46.13 -30.40
N LEU A 257 11.47 -46.15 -30.09
CA LEU A 257 10.50 -47.08 -30.67
C LEU A 257 10.42 -46.96 -32.19
N THR A 258 10.42 -45.74 -32.71
CA THR A 258 10.44 -45.48 -34.16
C THR A 258 11.74 -45.99 -34.81
N GLY A 259 12.92 -45.72 -34.17
CA GLY A 259 14.20 -46.19 -34.61
C GLY A 259 14.27 -47.74 -34.69
N ILE A 260 13.81 -48.40 -33.64
CA ILE A 260 13.76 -49.89 -33.63
C ILE A 260 12.76 -50.43 -34.68
N THR A 261 11.60 -49.80 -34.80
CA THR A 261 10.56 -50.29 -35.75
C THR A 261 10.99 -50.10 -37.21
N SER A 262 11.61 -49.01 -37.58
CA SER A 262 12.11 -48.73 -38.92
C SER A 262 13.26 -49.67 -39.33
N ARG A 263 14.10 -50.08 -38.38
CA ARG A 263 15.24 -50.97 -38.61
C ARG A 263 14.93 -52.46 -38.31
N ARG A 264 13.67 -52.82 -38.11
CA ARG A 264 13.26 -54.18 -37.72
C ARG A 264 13.77 -55.26 -38.63
N ARG A 265 13.84 -55.03 -39.96
CA ARG A 265 14.39 -55.98 -40.93
C ARG A 265 15.89 -56.16 -40.77
N GLU A 266 16.68 -55.11 -40.58
CA GLU A 266 18.13 -55.17 -40.37
C GLU A 266 18.43 -55.94 -39.08
N LEU A 267 17.70 -55.65 -37.99
CA LEU A 267 17.86 -56.31 -36.72
C LEU A 267 17.55 -57.83 -36.82
N ALA A 268 16.53 -58.21 -37.63
CA ALA A 268 16.18 -59.61 -37.90
C ALA A 268 17.29 -60.35 -38.69
N VAL A 269 17.95 -59.66 -39.64
CA VAL A 269 19.09 -60.20 -40.36
C VAL A 269 20.30 -60.45 -39.43
N LEU A 270 20.59 -59.49 -38.55
CA LEU A 270 21.67 -59.66 -37.56
C LEU A 270 21.41 -60.83 -36.60
N GLN A 271 20.18 -61.06 -36.20
CA GLN A 271 19.79 -62.25 -35.42
C GLN A 271 19.95 -63.54 -36.19
N SER A 272 19.61 -63.57 -37.49
CA SER A 272 19.72 -64.77 -38.31
C SER A 272 21.18 -65.20 -38.58
N ILE A 273 22.15 -64.30 -38.52
CA ILE A 273 23.58 -64.58 -38.61
C ILE A 273 24.26 -64.83 -37.24
N GLY A 274 23.45 -64.98 -36.17
CA GLY A 274 23.92 -65.44 -34.86
C GLY A 274 24.11 -64.38 -33.76
N MET A 275 23.65 -63.16 -33.99
CA MET A 275 23.68 -62.14 -32.95
C MET A 275 22.70 -62.50 -31.83
N THR A 276 23.21 -62.53 -30.59
CA THR A 276 22.36 -62.83 -29.43
C THR A 276 21.50 -61.60 -29.04
N GLY A 277 20.35 -61.83 -28.42
CA GLY A 277 19.45 -60.74 -27.96
C GLY A 277 20.13 -59.77 -26.98
N ARG A 278 21.16 -60.26 -26.22
CA ARG A 278 21.95 -59.39 -25.30
C ARG A 278 22.88 -58.45 -26.07
N GLN A 279 23.56 -58.94 -27.10
CA GLN A 279 24.41 -58.13 -27.96
C GLN A 279 23.58 -57.07 -28.71
N MET A 280 22.40 -57.41 -29.18
CA MET A 280 21.48 -56.47 -29.84
C MET A 280 21.02 -55.35 -28.88
N LYS A 281 20.64 -55.69 -27.65
CA LYS A 281 20.26 -54.69 -26.64
C LYS A 281 21.43 -53.75 -26.34
N THR A 282 22.66 -54.27 -26.21
CA THR A 282 23.85 -53.46 -25.98
C THR A 282 24.16 -52.55 -27.16
N MET A 283 24.03 -53.03 -28.39
CA MET A 283 24.18 -52.25 -29.61
C MET A 283 23.18 -51.09 -29.67
N LEU A 284 21.91 -51.39 -29.45
CA LEU A 284 20.86 -50.34 -29.42
C LEU A 284 21.03 -49.33 -28.31
N ALA A 285 21.56 -49.73 -27.15
CA ALA A 285 21.87 -48.83 -26.03
C ALA A 285 23.10 -47.94 -26.27
N LEU A 286 23.99 -48.33 -27.14
CA LEU A 286 25.18 -47.53 -27.49
C LEU A 286 24.94 -46.63 -28.72
N GLU A 287 23.90 -46.93 -29.54
CA GLU A 287 23.52 -46.09 -30.68
C GLU A 287 22.56 -44.95 -30.29
N GLY A 288 21.82 -45.03 -29.19
CA GLY A 288 20.88 -44.00 -28.70
C GLY A 288 21.47 -43.11 -27.66
#